data_67a7fa3780a7bd94f19beaa1f0c99162
#
_entry.id   67a7fa3780a7bd94f19beaa1f0c99162
#
_cell.length_a   1.000
_cell.length_b   1.000
_cell.length_c   1.000
_cell.angle_alpha   90.00
_cell.angle_beta   90.00
_cell.angle_gamma   90.00
#
_symmetry.space_group_name_H-M   'P 1'
#
loop_
_entity.id
_entity.type
_entity.pdbx_description
1 polymer ?
#
loop_
_entity_poly.entity_id
_entity_poly.type
_entity_poly.pdbx_seq_one_letter_code
_entity_poly.pdbx_strand_id
1 'polypeptide(L)'
;MIKYSRQRESIVNFLASRTDHPTAETIYQNIKKEFPNISLGTVYRNLSLLEEIGGIIKISTGVGPDHYDYNTAPHYHFICRGCGRVMDIDLDFADELMTQVQESTDLAIESCSVSFTGLCPDCENELS
;
A
#
# COMPACT_ATOMS: atom_id res chain seq x y z
N MET A 1 -11.48 -12.51 17.16
CA MET A 1 -11.86 -13.18 15.91
C MET A 1 -12.65 -12.25 15.01
N ILE A 2 -12.22 -12.09 13.77
CA ILE A 2 -12.89 -11.19 12.84
C ILE A 2 -14.04 -11.90 12.15
N LYS A 3 -15.21 -11.28 12.20
CA LYS A 3 -16.41 -11.81 11.59
C LYS A 3 -16.30 -11.74 10.07
N TYR A 4 -16.70 -12.80 9.37
CA TYR A 4 -16.68 -12.82 7.90
C TYR A 4 -17.55 -11.69 7.33
N SER A 5 -17.07 -11.08 6.26
CA SER A 5 -17.77 -10.00 5.58
C SER A 5 -17.57 -10.15 4.07
N ARG A 6 -18.67 -10.23 3.33
CA ARG A 6 -18.61 -10.30 1.86
C ARG A 6 -18.00 -9.02 1.28
N GLN A 7 -18.28 -7.87 1.88
CA GLN A 7 -17.72 -6.60 1.44
C GLN A 7 -16.21 -6.59 1.61
N ARG A 8 -15.71 -7.06 2.77
CA ARG A 8 -14.28 -7.11 3.05
C ARG A 8 -13.56 -8.09 2.10
N GLU A 9 -14.18 -9.25 1.86
CA GLU A 9 -13.63 -10.24 0.93
C GLU A 9 -13.51 -9.65 -0.48
N SER A 10 -14.51 -8.89 -0.92
CA SER A 10 -14.50 -8.25 -2.22
C SER A 10 -13.36 -7.23 -2.32
N ILE A 11 -13.12 -6.47 -1.25
CA ILE A 11 -12.02 -5.52 -1.18
C ILE A 11 -10.67 -6.25 -1.32
N VAL A 12 -10.49 -7.34 -0.59
CA VAL A 12 -9.25 -8.14 -0.66
C VAL A 12 -9.04 -8.67 -2.07
N ASN A 13 -10.09 -9.22 -2.68
CA ASN A 13 -10.00 -9.76 -4.03
C ASN A 13 -9.63 -8.69 -5.05
N PHE A 14 -10.19 -7.49 -4.89
CA PHE A 14 -9.85 -6.38 -5.76
C PHE A 14 -8.37 -6.00 -5.63
N LEU A 15 -7.89 -5.85 -4.39
CA LEU A 15 -6.50 -5.51 -4.14
C LEU A 15 -5.54 -6.59 -4.64
N ALA A 16 -5.90 -7.86 -4.45
CA ALA A 16 -5.05 -8.98 -4.89
C ALA A 16 -4.88 -9.02 -6.41
N SER A 17 -5.82 -8.43 -7.15
CA SER A 17 -5.78 -8.40 -8.61
C SER A 17 -5.03 -7.18 -9.17
N ARG A 18 -4.56 -6.27 -8.31
CA ARG A 18 -3.96 -4.99 -8.72
C ARG A 18 -2.52 -4.89 -8.26
N THR A 19 -1.72 -4.23 -9.10
CA THR A 19 -0.31 -3.92 -8.77
C THR A 19 -0.06 -2.41 -8.75
N ASP A 20 -1.09 -1.60 -8.99
CA ASP A 20 -0.98 -0.15 -9.11
C ASP A 20 -1.22 0.59 -7.79
N HIS A 21 -1.35 -0.13 -6.67
CA HIS A 21 -1.49 0.44 -5.33
C HIS A 21 -2.66 1.43 -5.25
N PRO A 22 -3.91 0.95 -5.36
CA PRO A 22 -5.06 1.86 -5.43
C PRO A 22 -5.31 2.61 -4.11
N THR A 23 -5.96 3.77 -4.23
CA THR A 23 -6.44 4.54 -3.09
C THR A 23 -7.78 3.98 -2.61
N ALA A 24 -8.21 4.42 -1.41
CA ALA A 24 -9.52 4.03 -0.88
C ALA A 24 -10.65 4.45 -1.82
N GLU A 25 -10.54 5.61 -2.45
CA GLU A 25 -11.57 6.07 -3.40
C GLU A 25 -11.66 5.17 -4.63
N THR A 26 -10.54 4.75 -5.17
CA THR A 26 -10.51 3.83 -6.31
C THR A 26 -11.13 2.50 -5.92
N ILE A 27 -10.79 1.99 -4.74
CA ILE A 27 -11.38 0.76 -4.21
C ILE A 27 -12.89 0.93 -4.09
N TYR A 28 -13.32 2.03 -3.50
CA TYR A 28 -14.75 2.33 -3.32
C TYR A 28 -15.50 2.34 -4.65
N GLN A 29 -14.95 3.01 -5.67
CA GLN A 29 -15.61 3.08 -6.98
C GLN A 29 -15.81 1.70 -7.61
N ASN A 30 -14.89 0.79 -7.37
CA ASN A 30 -14.99 -0.56 -7.91
C ASN A 30 -15.91 -1.46 -7.09
N ILE A 31 -15.81 -1.40 -5.76
CA ILE A 31 -16.63 -2.23 -4.88
C ILE A 31 -18.10 -1.80 -4.94
N LYS A 32 -18.35 -0.52 -5.18
CA LYS A 32 -19.70 0.03 -5.31
C LYS A 32 -20.49 -0.64 -6.44
N LYS A 33 -19.82 -1.14 -7.46
CA LYS A 33 -20.47 -1.85 -8.56
C LYS A 33 -21.15 -3.12 -8.08
N GLU A 34 -20.55 -3.81 -7.12
CA GLU A 34 -21.09 -5.04 -6.52
C GLU A 34 -22.00 -4.73 -5.33
N PHE A 35 -21.64 -3.71 -4.56
CA PHE A 35 -22.39 -3.31 -3.36
C PHE A 35 -22.83 -1.84 -3.49
N PRO A 36 -23.93 -1.56 -4.22
CA PRO A 36 -24.32 -0.17 -4.53
C PRO A 36 -24.56 0.72 -3.30
N ASN A 37 -24.91 0.11 -2.17
CA ASN A 37 -25.21 0.86 -0.94
C ASN A 37 -24.03 1.02 0.01
N ILE A 38 -22.84 0.53 -0.38
CA ILE A 38 -21.66 0.65 0.46
C ILE A 38 -21.23 2.12 0.55
N SER A 39 -20.79 2.54 1.73
CA SER A 39 -20.26 3.90 1.91
C SER A 39 -18.74 3.91 1.86
N LEU A 40 -18.17 5.07 1.57
CA LEU A 40 -16.71 5.25 1.61
C LEU A 40 -16.19 4.98 3.03
N GLY A 41 -16.93 5.39 4.05
CA GLY A 41 -16.58 5.12 5.44
C GLY A 41 -16.46 3.63 5.75
N THR A 42 -17.34 2.82 5.16
CA THR A 42 -17.29 1.36 5.33
C THR A 42 -16.03 0.79 4.66
N VAL A 43 -15.65 1.33 3.49
CA VAL A 43 -14.42 0.92 2.81
C VAL A 43 -13.22 1.23 3.70
N TYR A 44 -13.14 2.45 4.25
CA TYR A 44 -12.04 2.82 5.14
C TYR A 44 -11.97 1.94 6.38
N ARG A 45 -13.11 1.62 7.00
CA ARG A 45 -13.13 0.76 8.18
C ARG A 45 -12.60 -0.64 7.87
N ASN A 46 -12.98 -1.19 6.73
CA ASN A 46 -12.48 -2.50 6.31
C ASN A 46 -10.99 -2.47 5.99
N LEU A 47 -10.52 -1.41 5.34
CA LEU A 47 -9.09 -1.24 5.05
C LEU A 47 -8.28 -1.15 6.33
N SER A 48 -8.75 -0.38 7.31
CA SER A 48 -8.06 -0.27 8.60
C SER A 48 -7.98 -1.61 9.32
N LEU A 49 -9.07 -2.36 9.29
CA LEU A 49 -9.11 -3.69 9.89
C LEU A 49 -8.14 -4.65 9.21
N LEU A 50 -8.11 -4.63 7.88
CA LEU A 50 -7.21 -5.48 7.10
C LEU A 50 -5.74 -5.13 7.36
N GLU A 51 -5.43 -3.84 7.49
CA GLU A 51 -4.08 -3.40 7.84
C GLU A 51 -3.70 -3.89 9.23
N GLU A 52 -4.60 -3.75 10.19
CA GLU A 52 -4.37 -4.15 11.57
C GLU A 52 -4.04 -5.64 11.70
N ILE A 53 -4.70 -6.49 10.92
CA ILE A 53 -4.46 -7.93 10.97
C ILE A 53 -3.31 -8.38 10.06
N GLY A 54 -2.66 -7.45 9.37
CA GLY A 54 -1.52 -7.77 8.51
C GLY A 54 -1.88 -8.32 7.14
N GLY A 55 -3.13 -8.15 6.70
CA GLY A 55 -3.57 -8.63 5.39
C GLY A 55 -3.25 -7.71 4.23
N ILE A 56 -3.02 -6.44 4.51
CA ILE A 56 -2.62 -5.43 3.52
C ILE A 56 -1.67 -4.44 4.18
N ILE A 57 -1.00 -3.63 3.36
CA ILE A 57 -0.21 -2.51 3.86
C ILE A 57 -0.77 -1.20 3.31
N LYS A 58 -0.64 -0.16 4.13
CA LYS A 58 -1.01 1.20 3.76
C LYS A 58 0.27 1.98 3.49
N ILE A 59 0.32 2.65 2.35
CA ILE A 59 1.47 3.45 1.93
C ILE A 59 1.08 4.91 2.00
N SER A 60 1.67 5.63 2.96
CA SER A 60 1.46 7.07 3.12
C SER A 60 2.50 7.81 2.30
N THR A 61 2.05 8.59 1.32
CA THR A 61 2.96 9.24 0.37
C THR A 61 3.39 10.65 0.80
N GLY A 62 2.60 11.29 1.65
CA GLY A 62 2.85 12.67 2.02
C GLY A 62 2.46 13.69 0.96
N VAL A 63 2.01 13.26 -0.22
CA VAL A 63 1.64 14.14 -1.33
C VAL A 63 0.23 13.86 -1.86
N GLY A 64 -0.61 13.27 -1.04
CA GLY A 64 -1.97 12.95 -1.44
C GLY A 64 -2.53 11.84 -0.58
N PRO A 65 -3.59 11.17 -1.06
CA PRO A 65 -4.23 10.09 -0.29
C PRO A 65 -3.30 8.89 -0.12
N ASP A 66 -3.59 8.09 0.90
CA ASP A 66 -2.87 6.84 1.14
C ASP A 66 -3.19 5.82 0.04
N HIS A 67 -2.22 4.97 -0.24
CA HIS A 67 -2.37 3.85 -1.17
C HIS A 67 -2.34 2.54 -0.40
N TYR A 68 -2.89 1.50 -1.01
CA TYR A 68 -3.00 0.19 -0.35
C TYR A 68 -2.43 -0.90 -1.26
N ASP A 69 -1.78 -1.88 -0.64
CA ASP A 69 -1.14 -2.98 -1.36
C ASP A 69 -1.45 -4.29 -0.66
N TYR A 70 -1.86 -5.28 -1.44
CA TYR A 70 -2.10 -6.63 -0.96
C TYR A 70 -0.77 -7.36 -0.68
N ASN A 71 0.28 -7.02 -1.40
CA ASN A 71 1.59 -7.65 -1.22
C ASN A 71 2.25 -7.15 0.06
N THR A 72 2.22 -7.96 1.11
CA THR A 72 2.80 -7.62 2.41
C THR A 72 4.25 -8.05 2.53
N ALA A 73 4.82 -8.71 1.52
CA ALA A 73 6.23 -9.09 1.51
C ALA A 73 7.11 -7.84 1.48
N PRO A 74 8.30 -7.86 2.10
CA PRO A 74 9.22 -6.72 2.05
C PRO A 74 9.57 -6.36 0.62
N HIS A 75 9.36 -5.11 0.25
CA HIS A 75 9.75 -4.59 -1.06
C HIS A 75 9.90 -3.08 -0.95
N TYR A 76 10.52 -2.48 -1.98
CA TYR A 76 10.77 -1.06 -2.00
C TYR A 76 9.70 -0.36 -2.83
N HIS A 77 9.40 0.88 -2.46
CA HIS A 77 8.45 1.71 -3.20
C HIS A 77 9.12 2.99 -3.65
N PHE A 78 8.68 3.49 -4.80
CA PHE A 78 9.03 4.82 -5.29
C PHE A 78 7.75 5.66 -5.29
N ILE A 79 7.84 6.86 -4.71
CA ILE A 79 6.72 7.80 -4.63
C ILE A 79 7.06 9.02 -5.46
N CYS A 80 6.24 9.29 -6.48
CA CYS A 80 6.42 10.48 -7.30
C CYS A 80 5.85 11.69 -6.56
N ARG A 81 6.68 12.66 -6.25
CA ARG A 81 6.24 13.88 -5.56
C ARG A 81 5.43 14.80 -6.47
N GLY A 82 5.45 14.58 -7.78
CA GLY A 82 4.69 15.39 -8.73
C GLY A 82 3.25 14.94 -8.89
N CYS A 83 3.01 13.63 -9.07
CA CYS A 83 1.67 13.11 -9.32
C CYS A 83 1.16 12.18 -8.22
N GLY A 84 1.98 11.85 -7.23
CA GLY A 84 1.58 10.97 -6.13
C GLY A 84 1.58 9.49 -6.47
N ARG A 85 2.01 9.11 -7.67
CA ARG A 85 2.03 7.70 -8.08
C ARG A 85 2.99 6.90 -7.20
N VAL A 86 2.56 5.69 -6.83
CA VAL A 86 3.40 4.75 -6.08
C VAL A 86 3.74 3.60 -7.01
N MET A 87 5.02 3.27 -7.11
CA MET A 87 5.50 2.17 -7.93
C MET A 87 6.41 1.27 -7.10
N ASP A 88 6.38 -0.03 -7.39
CA ASP A 88 7.30 -0.96 -6.76
C ASP A 88 8.67 -0.87 -7.41
N ILE A 89 9.71 -0.98 -6.57
CA ILE A 89 11.08 -1.11 -7.03
C ILE A 89 11.54 -2.51 -6.65
N ASP A 90 11.90 -3.29 -7.65
CA ASP A 90 12.31 -4.68 -7.47
C ASP A 90 13.81 -4.76 -7.20
N LEU A 91 14.18 -4.75 -5.93
CA LEU A 91 15.56 -4.87 -5.49
C LEU A 91 15.63 -5.91 -4.37
N ASP A 92 16.77 -6.60 -4.27
CA ASP A 92 16.96 -7.71 -3.34
C ASP A 92 17.73 -7.31 -2.07
N PHE A 93 17.64 -6.04 -1.65
CA PHE A 93 18.43 -5.54 -0.52
C PHE A 93 17.70 -5.51 0.83
N ALA A 94 16.39 -5.79 0.85
CA ALA A 94 15.63 -5.67 2.09
C ALA A 94 16.14 -6.61 3.19
N ASP A 95 16.41 -7.86 2.83
CA ASP A 95 16.90 -8.86 3.80
C ASP A 95 18.30 -8.50 4.31
N GLU A 96 19.16 -8.05 3.42
CA GLU A 96 20.52 -7.64 3.76
C GLU A 96 20.49 -6.43 4.70
N LEU A 97 19.65 -5.45 4.40
CA LEU A 97 19.51 -4.26 5.23
C LEU A 97 19.02 -4.64 6.63
N MET A 98 18.02 -5.50 6.74
CA MET A 98 17.52 -5.98 8.02
C MET A 98 18.61 -6.67 8.82
N THR A 99 19.39 -7.53 8.16
CA THR A 99 20.50 -8.26 8.80
C THR A 99 21.54 -7.29 9.34
N GLN A 100 21.94 -6.29 8.55
CA GLN A 100 22.93 -5.31 8.96
C GLN A 100 22.46 -4.50 10.18
N VAL A 101 21.21 -4.06 10.18
CA VAL A 101 20.67 -3.31 11.31
C VAL A 101 20.58 -4.19 12.55
N GLN A 102 20.15 -5.44 12.41
CA GLN A 102 20.02 -6.36 13.53
C GLN A 102 21.38 -6.66 14.16
N GLU A 103 22.42 -6.80 13.35
CA GLU A 103 23.78 -7.05 13.83
C GLU A 103 24.42 -5.83 14.46
N SER A 104 23.99 -4.63 14.07
CA SER A 104 24.55 -3.37 14.53
C SER A 104 23.88 -2.82 15.79
N THR A 105 22.79 -3.42 16.23
CA THR A 105 22.02 -2.92 17.37
C THR A 105 21.57 -4.08 18.25
N ASP A 106 21.13 -3.74 19.47
CA ASP A 106 20.54 -4.72 20.39
C ASP A 106 19.01 -4.72 20.28
N LEU A 107 18.48 -4.10 19.23
CA LEU A 107 17.04 -3.97 19.04
C LEU A 107 16.43 -5.23 18.42
N ALA A 108 15.20 -5.54 18.79
CA ALA A 108 14.43 -6.61 18.13
C ALA A 108 13.67 -5.97 16.97
N ILE A 109 14.24 -6.07 15.77
CA ILE A 109 13.66 -5.45 14.58
C ILE A 109 12.58 -6.36 14.00
N GLU A 110 11.35 -5.88 13.94
CA GLU A 110 10.22 -6.66 13.43
C GLU A 110 9.92 -6.40 11.95
N SER A 111 10.23 -5.21 11.46
CA SER A 111 9.93 -4.86 10.07
C SER A 111 10.85 -3.77 9.57
N CYS A 112 10.91 -3.66 8.25
CA CYS A 112 11.67 -2.63 7.58
C CYS A 112 10.87 -2.15 6.38
N SER A 113 10.77 -0.83 6.20
CA SER A 113 10.17 -0.27 4.99
C SER A 113 11.12 0.78 4.43
N VAL A 114 11.27 0.77 3.11
CA VAL A 114 12.15 1.71 2.41
C VAL A 114 11.36 2.34 1.29
N SER A 115 11.38 3.67 1.23
CA SER A 115 10.71 4.43 0.18
C SER A 115 11.70 5.40 -0.45
N PHE A 116 11.60 5.52 -1.77
CA PHE A 116 12.37 6.48 -2.53
C PHE A 116 11.41 7.54 -3.05
N THR A 117 11.83 8.79 -3.05
CA THR A 117 11.00 9.91 -3.48
C THR A 117 11.69 10.65 -4.62
N GLY A 118 10.93 11.04 -5.62
CA GLY A 118 11.47 11.78 -6.76
C GLY A 118 10.39 12.09 -7.77
N LEU A 119 10.74 12.07 -9.04
CA LEU A 119 9.80 12.33 -10.13
C LEU A 119 9.74 11.12 -11.05
N CYS A 120 8.53 10.70 -11.43
CA CYS A 120 8.37 9.68 -12.45
C CYS A 120 8.75 10.30 -13.82
N PRO A 121 8.98 9.47 -14.85
CA PRO A 121 9.39 10.01 -16.16
C PRO A 121 8.46 11.07 -16.73
N ASP A 122 7.15 10.90 -16.55
CA ASP A 122 6.17 11.87 -17.06
C ASP A 122 6.30 13.21 -16.35
N CYS A 123 6.44 13.20 -15.02
CA CYS A 123 6.57 14.44 -14.24
C CYS A 123 7.92 15.11 -14.47
N GLU A 124 8.98 14.34 -14.64
CA GLU A 124 10.30 14.88 -14.96
C GLU A 124 10.28 15.61 -16.30
N ASN A 125 9.60 15.04 -17.31
CA ASN A 125 9.48 15.64 -18.62
C ASN A 125 8.68 16.93 -18.59
N GLU A 126 7.68 17.04 -17.73
CA GLU A 126 6.87 18.26 -17.59
C GLU A 126 7.68 19.41 -17.01
N LEU A 127 8.72 19.11 -16.20
CA LEU A 127 9.54 20.13 -15.55
C LEU A 127 10.75 20.56 -16.40
N SER A 128 11.05 19.84 -17.46
CA SER A 128 12.23 20.13 -18.30
C SER A 128 11.94 21.06 -19.49
#